data_47a9a65f4288208bf9942e34f704f27a
#
_entry.id   47a9a65f4288208bf9942e34f704f27a
#
_cell.length_a   1.000
_cell.length_b   1.000
_cell.length_c   1.000
_cell.angle_alpha   90.00
_cell.angle_beta   90.00
_cell.angle_gamma   90.00
#
_symmetry.space_group_name_H-M   'P 1'
#
loop_
_entity.id
_entity.type
_entity.pdbx_description
1 polymer ?
#
loop_
_entity_poly.entity_id
_entity_poly.type
_entity_poly.pdbx_seq_one_letter_code
_entity_poly.pdbx_strand_id
1 'polypeptide(L)'
;MSKQWQAAARVFEFLMESQHWPAADLRDYQLQQLEQLLRHARAQVPYYNKSLAPVFRGDGSINFGRWHELPILKREDLAQNPDAFNAASVPQNHGKVSEFRTSGSTGHPVVARHTWPAGQCRKALP
;
A
#
# COMPACT_ATOMS: atom_id res chain seq x y z
N MET A 1 -17.96 -9.01 20.66
CA MET A 1 -16.82 -9.01 19.69
C MET A 1 -16.40 -7.57 19.47
N SER A 2 -15.13 -7.22 19.66
CA SER A 2 -14.66 -5.85 19.49
C SER A 2 -14.76 -5.41 18.00
N LYS A 3 -14.95 -4.10 17.76
CA LYS A 3 -14.96 -3.54 16.39
C LYS A 3 -13.74 -3.97 15.55
N GLN A 4 -12.66 -4.29 16.21
CA GLN A 4 -11.39 -4.74 15.63
C GLN A 4 -11.50 -6.11 14.96
N TRP A 5 -12.12 -7.06 15.64
CA TRP A 5 -12.34 -8.40 15.10
C TRP A 5 -13.34 -8.40 13.95
N GLN A 6 -14.32 -7.50 13.99
CA GLN A 6 -15.30 -7.36 12.90
C GLN A 6 -14.65 -6.90 11.60
N ALA A 7 -13.68 -5.97 11.67
CA ALA A 7 -12.99 -5.50 10.46
C ALA A 7 -12.12 -6.60 9.85
N ALA A 8 -11.35 -7.32 10.67
CA ALA A 8 -10.52 -8.43 10.19
C ALA A 8 -11.37 -9.58 9.63
N ALA A 9 -12.48 -9.90 10.28
CA ALA A 9 -13.42 -10.94 9.83
C ALA A 9 -14.01 -10.61 8.45
N ARG A 10 -14.44 -9.36 8.22
CA ARG A 10 -14.95 -8.94 6.90
C ARG A 10 -13.91 -9.05 5.79
N VAL A 11 -12.66 -8.69 6.08
CA VAL A 11 -11.57 -8.85 5.10
C VAL A 11 -11.35 -10.34 4.81
N PHE A 12 -11.33 -11.17 5.83
CA PHE A 12 -11.20 -12.61 5.67
C PHE A 12 -12.34 -13.23 4.85
N GLU A 13 -13.60 -12.89 5.19
CA GLU A 13 -14.78 -13.35 4.46
C GLU A 13 -14.71 -12.95 2.98
N PHE A 14 -14.35 -11.69 2.70
CA PHE A 14 -14.15 -11.21 1.34
C PHE A 14 -13.06 -11.98 0.59
N LEU A 15 -11.93 -12.28 1.24
CA LEU A 15 -10.86 -13.06 0.63
C LEU A 15 -11.28 -14.50 0.34
N MET A 16 -12.04 -15.12 1.26
CA MET A 16 -12.59 -16.45 1.09
C MET A 16 -13.59 -16.54 -0.07
N GLU A 17 -14.36 -15.49 -0.30
CA GLU A 17 -15.27 -15.38 -1.44
C GLU A 17 -14.52 -15.11 -2.75
N SER A 18 -13.67 -14.07 -2.76
CA SER A 18 -13.01 -13.60 -3.98
C SER A 18 -12.00 -14.59 -4.57
N GLN A 19 -11.45 -15.51 -3.78
CA GLN A 19 -10.57 -16.58 -4.27
C GLN A 19 -11.25 -17.50 -5.30
N HIS A 20 -12.58 -17.54 -5.31
CA HIS A 20 -13.38 -18.34 -6.24
C HIS A 20 -13.91 -17.54 -7.44
N TRP A 21 -13.60 -16.25 -7.51
CA TRP A 21 -14.05 -15.42 -8.64
C TRP A 21 -13.39 -15.85 -9.94
N PRO A 22 -14.07 -15.64 -11.09
CA PRO A 22 -13.43 -15.76 -12.38
C PRO A 22 -12.17 -14.90 -12.46
N ALA A 23 -11.14 -15.41 -13.11
CA ALA A 23 -9.84 -14.71 -13.16
C ALA A 23 -9.94 -13.29 -13.76
N ALA A 24 -10.86 -13.07 -14.70
CA ALA A 24 -11.12 -11.75 -15.28
C ALA A 24 -11.66 -10.77 -14.23
N ASP A 25 -12.67 -11.18 -13.47
CA ASP A 25 -13.33 -10.33 -12.46
C ASP A 25 -12.35 -9.99 -11.33
N LEU A 26 -11.56 -10.97 -10.87
CA LEU A 26 -10.53 -10.77 -9.88
C LEU A 26 -9.47 -9.78 -10.37
N ARG A 27 -9.04 -9.91 -11.62
CA ARG A 27 -8.07 -9.00 -12.24
C ARG A 27 -8.61 -7.58 -12.33
N ASP A 28 -9.84 -7.40 -12.77
CA ASP A 28 -10.47 -6.09 -12.89
C ASP A 28 -10.59 -5.42 -11.50
N TYR A 29 -11.00 -6.18 -10.51
CA TYR A 29 -11.03 -5.70 -9.12
C TYR A 29 -9.65 -5.28 -8.64
N GLN A 30 -8.61 -6.11 -8.86
CA GLN A 30 -7.23 -5.79 -8.47
C GLN A 30 -6.72 -4.52 -9.15
N LEU A 31 -7.01 -4.33 -10.45
CA LEU A 31 -6.61 -3.13 -11.19
C LEU A 31 -7.28 -1.88 -10.64
N GLN A 32 -8.56 -1.95 -10.30
CA GLN A 32 -9.27 -0.83 -9.66
C GLN A 32 -8.66 -0.45 -8.30
N GLN A 33 -8.37 -1.45 -7.45
CA GLN A 33 -7.72 -1.20 -6.16
C GLN A 33 -6.30 -0.62 -6.33
N LEU A 34 -5.55 -1.15 -7.28
CA LEU A 34 -4.20 -0.66 -7.59
C LEU A 34 -4.23 0.78 -8.10
N GLU A 35 -5.18 1.14 -8.96
CA GLU A 35 -5.34 2.51 -9.44
C GLU A 35 -5.58 3.49 -8.29
N GLN A 36 -6.49 3.16 -7.36
CA GLN A 36 -6.77 3.99 -6.18
C GLN A 36 -5.51 4.15 -5.30
N LEU A 37 -4.78 3.05 -5.08
CA LEU A 37 -3.55 3.06 -4.32
C LEU A 37 -2.48 3.95 -4.97
N LEU A 38 -2.28 3.85 -6.28
CA LEU A 38 -1.29 4.64 -7.01
C LEU A 38 -1.63 6.12 -7.00
N ARG A 39 -2.91 6.47 -7.17
CA ARG A 39 -3.38 7.86 -7.07
C ARG A 39 -3.13 8.43 -5.68
N HIS A 40 -3.46 7.67 -4.64
CA HIS A 40 -3.21 8.07 -3.25
C HIS A 40 -1.70 8.21 -2.98
N ALA A 41 -0.90 7.23 -3.35
CA ALA A 41 0.54 7.26 -3.14
C ALA A 41 1.21 8.45 -3.84
N ARG A 42 0.85 8.71 -5.10
CA ARG A 42 1.36 9.85 -5.86
C ARG A 42 0.99 11.19 -5.22
N ALA A 43 -0.24 11.31 -4.72
CA ALA A 43 -0.73 12.55 -4.12
C ALA A 43 -0.18 12.81 -2.72
N GLN A 44 0.05 11.77 -1.92
CA GLN A 44 0.32 11.90 -0.48
C GLN A 44 1.74 11.56 -0.07
N VAL A 45 2.50 10.81 -0.89
CA VAL A 45 3.84 10.34 -0.51
C VAL A 45 4.90 10.97 -1.39
N PRO A 46 5.82 11.79 -0.83
CA PRO A 46 6.81 12.55 -1.60
C PRO A 46 7.65 11.69 -2.56
N TYR A 47 8.12 10.54 -2.15
CA TYR A 47 8.86 9.61 -3.01
C TYR A 47 8.03 9.17 -4.22
N TYR A 48 6.78 8.77 -4.00
CA TYR A 48 5.91 8.25 -5.06
C TYR A 48 5.37 9.34 -6.00
N ASN A 49 5.38 10.60 -5.59
CA ASN A 49 5.02 11.71 -6.48
C ASN A 49 5.87 11.73 -7.75
N LYS A 50 7.18 11.51 -7.61
CA LYS A 50 8.14 11.50 -8.72
C LYS A 50 8.30 10.11 -9.33
N SER A 51 8.49 9.08 -8.51
CA SER A 51 8.81 7.73 -8.99
C SER A 51 7.67 7.06 -9.76
N LEU A 52 6.41 7.43 -9.51
CA LEU A 52 5.26 6.94 -10.26
C LEU A 52 4.94 7.74 -11.53
N ALA A 53 5.65 8.84 -11.79
CA ALA A 53 5.38 9.68 -12.97
C ALA A 53 5.33 8.91 -14.31
N PRO A 54 6.19 7.91 -14.58
CA PRO A 54 6.17 7.19 -15.84
C PRO A 54 4.84 6.52 -16.19
N VAL A 55 4.10 6.02 -15.19
CA VAL A 55 2.83 5.32 -15.44
C VAL A 55 1.61 6.24 -15.52
N PHE A 56 1.75 7.53 -15.17
CA PHE A 56 0.66 8.49 -15.29
C PHE A 56 0.73 9.26 -16.61
N ARG A 57 -0.41 9.35 -17.30
CA ARG A 57 -0.57 10.20 -18.49
C ARG A 57 -0.89 11.65 -18.10
N GLY A 58 -0.78 12.55 -19.07
CA GLY A 58 -1.08 13.98 -18.88
C GLY A 58 -2.53 14.26 -18.47
N ASP A 59 -3.47 13.40 -18.85
CA ASP A 59 -4.88 13.45 -18.44
C ASP A 59 -5.15 12.84 -17.05
N GLY A 60 -4.10 12.35 -16.38
CA GLY A 60 -4.20 11.71 -15.07
C GLY A 60 -4.61 10.23 -15.10
N SER A 61 -4.83 9.64 -16.27
CA SER A 61 -5.06 8.20 -16.39
C SER A 61 -3.78 7.40 -16.18
N ILE A 62 -3.92 6.09 -15.83
CA ILE A 62 -2.77 5.22 -15.58
C ILE A 62 -2.56 4.28 -16.77
N ASN A 63 -1.32 4.20 -17.24
CA ASN A 63 -0.90 3.26 -18.24
C ASN A 63 -0.11 2.11 -17.61
N PHE A 64 -0.79 1.03 -17.28
CA PHE A 64 -0.16 -0.16 -16.68
C PHE A 64 0.85 -0.84 -17.62
N GLY A 65 0.79 -0.62 -18.94
CA GLY A 65 1.79 -1.13 -19.89
C GLY A 65 3.19 -0.54 -19.70
N ARG A 66 3.29 0.62 -19.03
CA ARG A 66 4.57 1.26 -18.69
C ARG A 66 5.10 0.90 -17.29
N TRP A 67 4.55 -0.15 -16.68
CA TRP A 67 4.95 -0.58 -15.34
C TRP A 67 6.44 -0.89 -15.23
N HIS A 68 7.04 -1.42 -16.29
CA HIS A 68 8.46 -1.74 -16.37
C HIS A 68 9.40 -0.51 -16.33
N GLU A 69 8.87 0.70 -16.52
CA GLU A 69 9.64 1.95 -16.44
C GLU A 69 9.75 2.49 -15.00
N LEU A 70 9.02 1.90 -14.05
CA LEU A 70 9.10 2.31 -12.66
C LEU A 70 10.46 1.93 -12.06
N PRO A 71 11.07 2.81 -11.26
CA PRO A 71 12.30 2.48 -10.56
C PRO A 71 12.07 1.36 -9.54
N ILE A 72 13.03 0.45 -9.46
CA ILE A 72 13.02 -0.59 -8.42
C ILE A 72 13.43 0.07 -7.10
N LEU A 73 12.54 0.00 -6.12
CA LEU A 73 12.81 0.48 -4.77
C LEU A 73 13.85 -0.43 -4.08
N LYS A 74 14.94 0.16 -3.64
CA LYS A 74 15.99 -0.54 -2.91
C LYS A 74 15.88 -0.30 -1.41
N ARG A 75 16.46 -1.20 -0.63
CA ARG A 75 16.49 -1.07 0.83
C ARG A 75 17.21 0.20 1.28
N GLU A 76 18.26 0.58 0.57
CA GLU A 76 19.05 1.79 0.82
C GLU A 76 18.21 3.05 0.69
N ASP A 77 17.31 3.10 -0.28
CA ASP A 77 16.40 4.25 -0.48
C ASP A 77 15.53 4.48 0.76
N LEU A 78 14.99 3.38 1.33
CA LEU A 78 14.17 3.43 2.54
C LEU A 78 14.97 3.82 3.78
N ALA A 79 16.23 3.37 3.86
CA ALA A 79 17.09 3.64 5.01
C ALA A 79 17.65 5.08 5.01
N GLN A 80 17.98 5.61 3.84
CA GLN A 80 18.59 6.95 3.70
C GLN A 80 17.57 8.08 3.86
N ASN A 81 16.35 7.89 3.45
CA ASN A 81 15.33 8.93 3.51
C ASN A 81 13.95 8.38 3.91
N PRO A 82 13.79 7.88 5.14
CA PRO A 82 12.55 7.25 5.59
C PRO A 82 11.34 8.20 5.55
N ASP A 83 11.55 9.51 5.74
CA ASP A 83 10.47 10.49 5.74
C ASP A 83 9.86 10.73 4.36
N ALA A 84 10.63 10.51 3.29
CA ALA A 84 10.09 10.60 1.93
C ALA A 84 9.01 9.55 1.62
N PHE A 85 8.95 8.49 2.41
CA PHE A 85 7.96 7.40 2.27
C PHE A 85 6.74 7.56 3.17
N ASN A 86 6.69 8.60 3.99
CA ASN A 86 5.54 8.88 4.83
C ASN A 86 4.49 9.67 4.05
N ALA A 87 3.22 9.28 4.20
CA ALA A 87 2.13 10.07 3.67
C ALA A 87 2.05 11.43 4.38
N ALA A 88 1.81 12.49 3.62
CA ALA A 88 1.66 13.85 4.15
C ALA A 88 0.44 13.98 5.08
N SER A 89 -0.58 13.17 4.85
CA SER A 89 -1.77 13.10 5.71
C SER A 89 -2.25 11.65 5.87
N VAL A 90 -2.81 11.38 7.05
CA VAL A 90 -3.48 10.11 7.35
C VAL A 90 -4.96 10.43 7.58
N PRO A 91 -5.90 9.71 6.94
CA PRO A 91 -7.33 9.93 7.18
C PRO A 91 -7.69 9.82 8.66
N GLN A 92 -8.52 10.74 9.16
CA GLN A 92 -8.89 10.80 10.58
C GLN A 92 -9.51 9.50 11.12
N ASN A 93 -10.25 8.77 10.26
CA ASN A 93 -10.88 7.52 10.62
C ASN A 93 -9.91 6.31 10.62
N HIS A 94 -8.65 6.50 10.26
CA HIS A 94 -7.63 5.43 10.27
C HIS A 94 -6.98 5.23 11.65
N GLY A 95 -7.34 6.03 12.64
CA GLY A 95 -6.87 5.88 14.01
C GLY A 95 -5.38 6.10 14.18
N LYS A 96 -4.79 5.43 15.17
CA LYS A 96 -3.38 5.60 15.53
C LYS A 96 -2.45 4.96 14.49
N VAL A 97 -1.36 5.67 14.18
CA VAL A 97 -0.22 5.14 13.40
C VAL A 97 0.71 4.39 14.36
N SER A 98 1.09 3.19 13.97
CA SER A 98 2.08 2.37 14.67
C SER A 98 3.34 2.25 13.83
N GLU A 99 4.49 2.31 14.47
CA GLU A 99 5.80 2.14 13.84
C GLU A 99 6.38 0.79 14.23
N PHE A 100 7.03 0.13 13.31
CA PHE A 100 7.86 -1.03 13.58
C PHE A 100 9.18 -0.95 12.83
N ARG A 101 10.21 -1.55 13.41
CA ARG A 101 11.56 -1.56 12.85
C ARG A 101 12.00 -2.98 12.58
N THR A 102 12.68 -3.20 11.47
CA THR A 102 13.37 -4.46 11.23
C THR A 102 14.62 -4.54 12.10
N SER A 103 15.05 -5.75 12.49
CA SER A 103 16.23 -5.97 13.35
C SER A 103 17.55 -5.47 12.78
N GLY A 104 17.61 -5.19 11.48
CA GLY A 104 18.78 -4.56 10.86
C GLY A 104 20.06 -5.41 10.89
N SER A 105 19.95 -6.73 10.81
CA SER A 105 21.10 -7.65 10.77
C SER A 105 22.17 -7.29 9.72
N THR A 106 21.83 -6.44 8.75
CA THR A 106 22.73 -5.91 7.70
C THR A 106 23.14 -4.45 7.95
N GLY A 107 22.98 -3.92 9.17
CA GLY A 107 23.49 -2.60 9.57
C GLY A 107 22.50 -1.43 9.46
N HIS A 108 21.44 -1.53 8.64
CA HIS A 108 20.48 -0.44 8.46
C HIS A 108 19.04 -0.93 8.70
N PRO A 109 18.44 -0.66 9.88
CA PRO A 109 17.07 -1.01 10.14
C PRO A 109 16.13 -0.19 9.23
N VAL A 110 15.16 -0.85 8.62
CA VAL A 110 14.07 -0.19 7.90
C VAL A 110 12.94 0.09 8.89
N VAL A 111 12.48 1.34 8.89
CA VAL A 111 11.32 1.78 9.65
C VAL A 111 10.10 1.71 8.75
N ALA A 112 9.05 1.04 9.20
CA ALA A 112 7.76 1.03 8.51
C ALA A 112 6.65 1.49 9.44
N ARG A 113 5.68 2.23 8.88
CA ARG A 113 4.52 2.75 9.60
C ARG A 113 3.24 2.19 8.99
N HIS A 114 2.29 1.86 9.83
CA HIS A 114 0.97 1.45 9.38
C HIS A 114 -0.11 2.04 10.28
N THR A 115 -1.26 2.30 9.67
CA THR A 115 -2.46 2.68 10.39
C THR A 115 -3.14 1.45 10.99
N TRP A 116 -4.04 1.67 11.92
CA TRP A 116 -4.79 0.59 12.56
C TRP A 116 -5.53 -0.31 11.54
N PRO A 117 -6.30 0.20 10.53
CA PRO A 117 -6.94 -0.65 9.52
C PRO A 117 -5.96 -1.53 8.74
N ALA A 118 -4.81 -0.96 8.33
CA ALA A 118 -3.78 -1.73 7.63
C ALA A 118 -3.23 -2.89 8.49
N GLY A 119 -3.06 -2.65 9.79
CA GLY A 119 -2.68 -3.69 10.75
C GLY A 119 -3.73 -4.80 10.89
N GLN A 120 -5.02 -4.46 10.81
CA GLN A 120 -6.10 -5.46 10.85
C GLN A 120 -6.16 -6.28 9.56
N CYS A 121 -6.03 -5.65 8.39
CA CYS A 121 -5.97 -6.37 7.12
C CYS A 121 -4.82 -7.40 7.11
N ARG A 122 -3.64 -7.03 7.61
CA ARG A 122 -2.51 -7.95 7.72
C ARG A 122 -2.80 -9.17 8.62
N LYS A 123 -3.57 -8.98 9.70
CA LYS A 123 -3.95 -10.08 10.61
C LYS A 123 -5.03 -11.01 10.02
N ALA A 124 -5.76 -10.56 9.02
CA ALA A 124 -6.76 -11.35 8.33
C ALA A 124 -6.14 -12.30 7.29
N LEU A 125 -4.88 -12.07 6.90
CA LEU A 125 -4.16 -12.95 5.99
C LEU A 125 -3.64 -14.17 6.75
N PRO A 126 -3.72 -15.38 6.16
CA PRO A 126 -3.20 -16.60 6.76
C PRO A 126 -1.67 -16.60 6.86
#